data_7910715760fae1e04ba3c5a532a014a9
#
_entry.id   7910715760fae1e04ba3c5a532a014a9
#
_cell.length_a   1.000
_cell.length_b   1.000
_cell.length_c   1.000
_cell.angle_alpha   90.00
_cell.angle_beta   90.00
_cell.angle_gamma   90.00
#
_symmetry.space_group_name_H-M   'P 1'
#
loop_
_entity.id
_entity.type
_entity.pdbx_description
1 polymer ?
#
loop_
_entity_poly.entity_id
_entity_poly.type
_entity_poly.pdbx_seq_one_letter_code
_entity_poly.pdbx_strand_id
1 'polypeptide(L)'
;MNLDNSCISIVDLPDEMLFNIFNKLSNFDVLYWLVGVNIKLDNIARDRKFTQSIDLTSISSSEKDDPKTNAILDRFCLDILPRIHNNVKYLTIDGYFLERIPHGNKFFNLQKITLINLDMNMASHILNENYPFVINFKHQISELIIRIDYEDPSVSMLNLLIDIYHRTFVLFSNLKYLDLDVNNNYFFSKSLLSDLSSTACISSSITHLCIKLHNIDDCLRLLDGRVNQLQTFIVKLEFIHDPELLRHYPSEITHNASILLNNTVKKRQD
;
A
#
# COMPACT_ATOMS: atom_id res chain seq x y z
N MET A 1 54.82 -3.39 30.75
CA MET A 1 53.34 -3.46 30.82
C MET A 1 52.85 -3.37 29.38
N ASN A 2 52.57 -4.50 28.77
CA ASN A 2 51.88 -4.51 27.48
C ASN A 2 50.39 -4.24 27.73
N LEU A 3 49.92 -3.06 27.42
CA LEU A 3 48.49 -2.80 27.27
C LEU A 3 48.04 -3.56 26.04
N ASP A 4 47.45 -4.73 26.26
CA ASP A 4 46.68 -5.43 25.22
C ASP A 4 45.53 -4.49 24.83
N ASN A 5 45.72 -3.72 23.78
CA ASN A 5 44.66 -2.97 23.11
C ASN A 5 43.76 -3.98 22.35
N SER A 6 43.08 -4.86 23.09
CA SER A 6 42.00 -5.63 22.52
C SER A 6 40.84 -4.65 22.22
N CYS A 7 40.77 -4.19 20.99
CA CYS A 7 39.61 -3.45 20.50
C CYS A 7 38.37 -4.34 20.67
N ILE A 8 37.49 -3.96 21.59
CA ILE A 8 36.20 -4.63 21.76
C ILE A 8 35.42 -4.46 20.45
N SER A 9 35.14 -5.57 19.80
CA SER A 9 34.30 -5.57 18.60
C SER A 9 32.81 -5.51 18.98
N ILE A 10 31.97 -4.93 18.13
CA ILE A 10 30.52 -4.92 18.33
C ILE A 10 29.95 -6.34 18.48
N VAL A 11 30.57 -7.34 17.86
CA VAL A 11 30.15 -8.75 17.95
C VAL A 11 30.44 -9.39 19.31
N ASP A 12 31.29 -8.77 20.15
CA ASP A 12 31.60 -9.25 21.49
C ASP A 12 30.52 -8.85 22.50
N LEU A 13 29.63 -7.92 22.13
CA LEU A 13 28.52 -7.52 22.98
C LEU A 13 27.49 -8.66 23.14
N PRO A 14 26.85 -8.80 24.31
CA PRO A 14 25.71 -9.69 24.47
C PRO A 14 24.58 -9.43 23.48
N ASP A 15 23.83 -10.49 23.12
CA ASP A 15 22.75 -10.40 22.14
C ASP A 15 21.69 -9.37 22.53
N GLU A 16 21.38 -9.26 23.83
CA GLU A 16 20.41 -8.30 24.35
C GLU A 16 20.85 -6.84 24.11
N MET A 17 22.15 -6.59 24.23
CA MET A 17 22.70 -5.26 23.94
C MET A 17 22.65 -4.95 22.45
N LEU A 18 23.00 -5.91 21.60
CA LEU A 18 22.90 -5.78 20.14
C LEU A 18 21.45 -5.56 19.73
N PHE A 19 20.50 -6.30 20.30
CA PHE A 19 19.08 -6.11 20.06
C PHE A 19 18.62 -4.69 20.42
N ASN A 20 19.04 -4.17 21.55
CA ASN A 20 18.72 -2.81 22.00
C ASN A 20 19.30 -1.73 21.08
N ILE A 21 20.50 -1.94 20.57
CA ILE A 21 21.12 -1.04 19.58
C ILE A 21 20.36 -1.08 18.27
N PHE A 22 20.10 -2.27 17.73
CA PHE A 22 19.44 -2.43 16.41
C PHE A 22 17.99 -1.99 16.44
N ASN A 23 17.31 -2.04 17.58
CA ASN A 23 15.97 -1.47 17.76
C ASN A 23 15.88 0.05 17.55
N LYS A 24 17.01 0.75 17.47
CA LYS A 24 17.06 2.19 17.17
C LYS A 24 17.17 2.48 15.66
N LEU A 25 17.42 1.44 14.88
CA LEU A 25 17.54 1.53 13.42
C LEU A 25 16.20 1.15 12.75
N SER A 26 16.04 1.52 11.50
CA SER A 26 14.95 0.98 10.69
C SER A 26 15.15 -0.53 10.45
N ASN A 27 14.05 -1.28 10.27
CA ASN A 27 14.17 -2.70 9.93
C ASN A 27 14.96 -2.90 8.64
N PHE A 28 14.80 -2.00 7.67
CA PHE A 28 15.58 -2.03 6.44
C PHE A 28 17.08 -1.93 6.72
N ASP A 29 17.51 -0.95 7.53
CA ASP A 29 18.93 -0.77 7.85
C ASP A 29 19.51 -1.98 8.56
N VAL A 30 18.79 -2.53 9.54
CA VAL A 30 19.22 -3.74 10.25
C VAL A 30 19.43 -4.90 9.29
N LEU A 31 18.46 -5.13 8.40
CA LEU A 31 18.55 -6.21 7.42
C LEU A 31 19.66 -5.96 6.39
N TYR A 32 19.72 -4.76 5.85
CA TYR A 32 20.66 -4.42 4.79
C TYR A 32 22.11 -4.50 5.25
N TRP A 33 22.41 -4.02 6.46
CA TRP A 33 23.77 -3.95 6.93
C TRP A 33 24.26 -5.22 7.64
N LEU A 34 23.36 -6.03 8.23
CA LEU A 34 23.75 -7.12 9.12
C LEU A 34 23.52 -8.52 8.53
N VAL A 35 22.57 -8.68 7.60
CA VAL A 35 22.33 -9.99 6.98
C VAL A 35 23.54 -10.40 6.14
N GLY A 36 24.08 -11.59 6.45
CA GLY A 36 25.22 -12.18 5.76
C GLY A 36 26.58 -11.66 6.19
N VAL A 37 26.70 -10.76 7.17
CA VAL A 37 27.98 -10.23 7.63
C VAL A 37 28.74 -11.25 8.48
N ASN A 38 28.11 -11.77 9.52
CA ASN A 38 28.59 -12.90 10.30
C ASN A 38 27.41 -13.67 10.93
N ILE A 39 27.64 -14.86 11.47
CA ILE A 39 26.60 -15.75 11.96
C ILE A 39 25.79 -15.09 13.09
N LYS A 40 26.43 -14.37 14.01
CA LYS A 40 25.76 -13.75 15.17
C LYS A 40 24.85 -12.61 14.75
N LEU A 41 25.35 -11.66 13.95
CA LEU A 41 24.60 -10.52 13.45
C LEU A 41 23.48 -10.95 12.49
N ASP A 42 23.74 -11.93 11.63
CA ASP A 42 22.75 -12.49 10.70
C ASP A 42 21.57 -13.13 11.45
N ASN A 43 21.84 -13.88 12.53
CA ASN A 43 20.80 -14.49 13.35
C ASN A 43 19.92 -13.44 14.03
N ILE A 44 20.53 -12.40 14.61
CA ILE A 44 19.79 -11.29 15.23
C ILE A 44 18.98 -10.53 14.21
N ALA A 45 19.58 -10.17 13.05
CA ALA A 45 18.90 -9.41 12.01
C ALA A 45 17.70 -10.18 11.43
N ARG A 46 17.74 -11.51 11.37
CA ARG A 46 16.64 -12.33 10.89
C ARG A 46 15.57 -12.65 11.93
N ASP A 47 15.66 -12.06 13.11
CA ASP A 47 14.57 -12.15 14.09
C ASP A 47 13.26 -11.58 13.50
N ARG A 48 12.13 -12.14 13.96
CA ARG A 48 10.80 -11.74 13.52
C ARG A 48 10.55 -10.24 13.68
N LYS A 49 11.12 -9.63 14.70
CA LYS A 49 10.97 -8.21 14.96
C LYS A 49 11.43 -7.34 13.79
N PHE A 50 12.55 -7.71 13.16
CA PHE A 50 13.11 -6.95 12.03
C PHE A 50 12.59 -7.43 10.68
N THR A 51 12.08 -8.67 10.60
CA THR A 51 11.68 -9.29 9.32
C THR A 51 10.19 -9.25 9.03
N GLN A 52 9.32 -8.99 10.02
CA GLN A 52 7.87 -8.97 9.80
C GLN A 52 7.38 -7.78 8.97
N SER A 53 8.00 -6.63 9.13
CA SER A 53 7.60 -5.39 8.46
C SER A 53 8.78 -4.82 7.68
N ILE A 54 8.66 -4.82 6.38
CA ILE A 54 9.66 -4.32 5.45
C ILE A 54 9.12 -3.06 4.79
N ASP A 55 9.89 -1.98 4.91
CA ASP A 55 9.61 -0.71 4.27
C ASP A 55 10.78 -0.33 3.37
N LEU A 56 10.55 -0.36 2.05
CA LEU A 56 11.55 -0.04 1.03
C LEU A 56 11.42 1.40 0.51
N THR A 57 10.52 2.19 1.07
CA THR A 57 10.29 3.57 0.59
C THR A 57 11.43 4.51 0.93
N SER A 58 12.17 4.23 2.02
CA SER A 58 13.34 5.01 2.40
C SER A 58 14.50 4.93 1.41
N ILE A 59 14.47 3.93 0.50
CA ILE A 59 15.47 3.74 -0.54
C ILE A 59 15.15 4.61 -1.77
N SER A 60 13.87 4.96 -1.95
CA SER A 60 13.42 5.74 -3.10
C SER A 60 14.11 7.10 -3.10
N SER A 61 15.04 7.30 -4.02
CA SER A 61 15.60 8.62 -4.31
C SER A 61 14.65 9.37 -5.23
N SER A 62 14.75 10.71 -5.25
CA SER A 62 14.00 11.55 -6.20
C SER A 62 14.33 11.24 -7.67
N GLU A 63 15.42 10.53 -7.92
CA GLU A 63 15.89 10.09 -9.25
C GLU A 63 15.62 8.59 -9.42
N LYS A 64 14.64 8.26 -10.27
CA LYS A 64 14.18 6.89 -10.53
C LYS A 64 15.28 5.92 -11.02
N ASP A 65 16.32 6.45 -11.66
CA ASP A 65 17.40 5.68 -12.28
C ASP A 65 18.76 5.82 -11.57
N ASP A 66 18.77 6.24 -10.31
CA ASP A 66 20.02 6.34 -9.56
C ASP A 66 20.68 4.96 -9.42
N PRO A 67 21.93 4.78 -9.94
CA PRO A 67 22.64 3.50 -9.90
C PRO A 67 22.87 2.97 -8.48
N LYS A 68 23.00 3.86 -7.49
CA LYS A 68 23.20 3.47 -6.09
C LYS A 68 21.91 2.89 -5.50
N THR A 69 20.78 3.55 -5.74
CA THR A 69 19.44 3.07 -5.37
C THR A 69 19.18 1.70 -5.99
N ASN A 70 19.49 1.54 -7.27
CA ASN A 70 19.35 0.29 -7.98
C ASN A 70 20.20 -0.83 -7.37
N ALA A 71 21.47 -0.58 -7.04
CA ALA A 71 22.34 -1.57 -6.42
C ALA A 71 21.88 -1.97 -5.01
N ILE A 72 21.36 -1.03 -4.23
CA ILE A 72 20.79 -1.30 -2.90
C ILE A 72 19.56 -2.20 -3.01
N LEU A 73 18.65 -1.90 -3.92
CA LEU A 73 17.45 -2.69 -4.18
C LEU A 73 17.76 -4.08 -4.70
N ASP A 74 18.69 -4.19 -5.64
CA ASP A 74 19.11 -5.48 -6.20
C ASP A 74 19.68 -6.38 -5.10
N ARG A 75 20.58 -5.85 -4.25
CA ARG A 75 21.08 -6.61 -3.10
C ARG A 75 19.95 -7.01 -2.16
N PHE A 76 19.04 -6.10 -1.86
CA PHE A 76 17.96 -6.42 -0.94
C PHE A 76 17.02 -7.48 -1.52
N CYS A 77 16.58 -7.31 -2.76
CA CYS A 77 15.63 -8.22 -3.41
C CYS A 77 16.23 -9.58 -3.76
N LEU A 78 17.51 -9.64 -4.15
CA LEU A 78 18.14 -10.87 -4.64
C LEU A 78 18.85 -11.66 -3.52
N ASP A 79 19.43 -10.97 -2.52
CA ASP A 79 20.24 -11.64 -1.50
C ASP A 79 19.57 -11.71 -0.14
N ILE A 80 18.89 -10.61 0.29
CA ILE A 80 18.33 -10.51 1.64
C ILE A 80 16.91 -11.08 1.68
N LEU A 81 16.03 -10.59 0.83
CA LEU A 81 14.62 -10.96 0.81
C LEU A 81 14.38 -12.47 0.71
N PRO A 82 15.12 -13.24 -0.11
CA PRO A 82 14.98 -14.70 -0.15
C PRO A 82 15.26 -15.42 1.16
N ARG A 83 16.04 -14.79 2.05
CA ARG A 83 16.38 -15.38 3.36
C ARG A 83 15.34 -15.11 4.44
N ILE A 84 14.47 -14.09 4.24
CA ILE A 84 13.51 -13.62 5.23
C ILE A 84 12.06 -13.68 4.77
N HIS A 85 11.77 -13.95 3.50
CA HIS A 85 10.44 -13.84 2.87
C HIS A 85 9.34 -14.59 3.63
N ASN A 86 9.66 -15.69 4.31
CA ASN A 86 8.70 -16.45 5.12
C ASN A 86 8.23 -15.71 6.38
N ASN A 87 8.98 -14.72 6.85
CA ASN A 87 8.63 -13.95 8.04
C ASN A 87 7.86 -12.67 7.69
N VAL A 88 7.94 -12.21 6.45
CA VAL A 88 7.35 -10.94 6.02
C VAL A 88 5.83 -11.01 6.07
N LYS A 89 5.22 -10.11 6.84
CA LYS A 89 3.77 -9.93 6.94
C LYS A 89 3.31 -8.62 6.32
N TYR A 90 4.13 -7.59 6.41
CA TYR A 90 3.81 -6.24 5.95
C TYR A 90 4.93 -5.77 5.03
N LEU A 91 4.56 -5.42 3.80
CA LEU A 91 5.51 -4.94 2.79
C LEU A 91 5.04 -3.58 2.27
N THR A 92 5.90 -2.57 2.40
CA THR A 92 5.71 -1.26 1.79
C THR A 92 6.79 -1.06 0.73
N ILE A 93 6.36 -0.76 -0.48
CA ILE A 93 7.25 -0.66 -1.64
C ILE A 93 6.75 0.43 -2.60
N ASP A 94 7.69 1.10 -3.22
CA ASP A 94 7.44 1.95 -4.37
C ASP A 94 7.07 1.09 -5.58
N GLY A 95 6.02 1.49 -6.30
CA GLY A 95 5.51 0.73 -7.44
C GLY A 95 6.54 0.44 -8.52
N TYR A 96 7.48 1.37 -8.73
CA TYR A 96 8.57 1.20 -9.68
C TYR A 96 9.49 0.01 -9.35
N PHE A 97 9.54 -0.39 -8.09
CA PHE A 97 10.42 -1.47 -7.64
C PHE A 97 9.71 -2.81 -7.48
N LEU A 98 8.40 -2.84 -7.71
CA LEU A 98 7.62 -4.07 -7.55
C LEU A 98 8.10 -5.20 -8.47
N GLU A 99 8.54 -4.88 -9.68
CA GLU A 99 9.08 -5.84 -10.64
C GLU A 99 10.41 -6.46 -10.22
N ARG A 100 11.13 -5.81 -9.31
CA ARG A 100 12.39 -6.34 -8.77
C ARG A 100 12.21 -7.41 -7.71
N ILE A 101 10.99 -7.54 -7.17
CA ILE A 101 10.68 -8.62 -6.23
C ILE A 101 10.65 -9.93 -7.01
N PRO A 102 11.53 -10.89 -6.67
CA PRO A 102 11.58 -12.15 -7.39
C PRO A 102 10.23 -12.88 -7.31
N HIS A 103 9.63 -13.17 -8.45
CA HIS A 103 8.33 -13.85 -8.55
C HIS A 103 8.36 -15.28 -8.00
N GLY A 104 9.54 -15.88 -7.82
CA GLY A 104 9.71 -17.20 -7.21
C GLY A 104 9.64 -17.20 -5.68
N ASN A 105 9.74 -16.06 -5.01
CA ASN A 105 9.64 -15.97 -3.57
C ASN A 105 8.18 -16.07 -3.13
N LYS A 106 7.85 -17.16 -2.47
CA LYS A 106 6.50 -17.36 -1.91
C LYS A 106 6.45 -16.69 -0.54
N PHE A 107 5.87 -15.51 -0.46
CA PHE A 107 5.62 -14.80 0.82
C PHE A 107 4.43 -15.43 1.56
N PHE A 108 4.60 -16.61 2.14
CA PHE A 108 3.50 -17.38 2.74
C PHE A 108 2.72 -16.65 3.83
N ASN A 109 3.35 -15.69 4.52
CA ASN A 109 2.76 -14.97 5.64
C ASN A 109 2.39 -13.51 5.31
N LEU A 110 2.52 -13.08 4.06
CA LEU A 110 2.22 -11.71 3.66
C LEU A 110 0.72 -11.43 3.80
N GLN A 111 0.37 -10.43 4.59
CA GLN A 111 -0.99 -10.04 4.91
C GLN A 111 -1.34 -8.66 4.37
N LYS A 112 -0.35 -7.75 4.38
CA LYS A 112 -0.53 -6.37 3.96
C LYS A 112 0.51 -5.96 2.94
N ILE A 113 0.03 -5.30 1.90
CA ILE A 113 0.87 -4.63 0.91
C ILE A 113 0.49 -3.16 0.84
N THR A 114 1.49 -2.30 0.86
CA THR A 114 1.35 -0.87 0.60
C THR A 114 2.18 -0.52 -0.64
N LEU A 115 1.50 -0.05 -1.67
CA LEU A 115 2.09 0.43 -2.91
C LEU A 115 2.00 1.95 -2.94
N ILE A 116 3.12 2.61 -3.12
CA ILE A 116 3.19 4.08 -3.21
C ILE A 116 3.82 4.52 -4.53
N ASN A 117 3.69 5.79 -4.85
CA ASN A 117 4.27 6.43 -6.04
C ASN A 117 3.88 5.71 -7.35
N LEU A 118 2.66 5.19 -7.43
CA LEU A 118 2.14 4.61 -8.67
C LEU A 118 1.64 5.73 -9.58
N ASP A 119 2.05 5.73 -10.84
CA ASP A 119 1.29 6.43 -11.87
C ASP A 119 0.11 5.57 -12.35
N MET A 120 -0.81 6.17 -13.10
CA MET A 120 -2.04 5.50 -13.56
C MET A 120 -1.78 4.28 -14.45
N ASN A 121 -0.79 4.38 -15.35
CA ASN A 121 -0.45 3.29 -16.27
C ASN A 121 0.15 2.12 -15.50
N MET A 122 1.04 2.41 -14.57
CA MET A 122 1.63 1.42 -13.68
C MET A 122 0.57 0.74 -12.81
N ALA A 123 -0.34 1.50 -12.19
CA ALA A 123 -1.42 0.96 -11.40
C ALA A 123 -2.31 0.02 -12.23
N SER A 124 -2.69 0.40 -13.44
CA SER A 124 -3.45 -0.45 -14.36
C SER A 124 -2.69 -1.71 -14.77
N HIS A 125 -1.37 -1.61 -14.98
CA HIS A 125 -0.53 -2.75 -15.32
C HIS A 125 -0.41 -3.73 -14.15
N ILE A 126 -0.10 -3.25 -12.96
CA ILE A 126 0.07 -4.06 -11.75
C ILE A 126 -1.24 -4.75 -11.33
N LEU A 127 -2.37 -4.07 -11.46
CA LEU A 127 -3.70 -4.59 -11.13
C LEU A 127 -4.33 -5.41 -12.27
N ASN A 128 -3.55 -5.88 -13.22
CA ASN A 128 -4.01 -6.82 -14.23
C ASN A 128 -4.07 -8.24 -13.65
N GLU A 129 -5.13 -9.00 -13.97
CA GLU A 129 -5.32 -10.38 -13.48
C GLU A 129 -4.19 -11.35 -13.84
N ASN A 130 -3.49 -11.06 -14.94
CA ASN A 130 -2.37 -11.86 -15.44
C ASN A 130 -1.01 -11.37 -14.90
N TYR A 131 -0.98 -10.29 -14.14
CA TYR A 131 0.26 -9.78 -13.58
C TYR A 131 0.72 -10.62 -12.39
N PRO A 132 2.03 -10.94 -12.27
CA PRO A 132 2.54 -11.82 -11.22
C PRO A 132 2.16 -11.42 -9.80
N PHE A 133 2.06 -10.12 -9.53
CA PHE A 133 1.60 -9.60 -8.24
C PHE A 133 0.17 -10.08 -7.91
N VAL A 134 -0.77 -9.92 -8.84
CA VAL A 134 -2.16 -10.34 -8.64
C VAL A 134 -2.25 -11.86 -8.54
N ILE A 135 -1.59 -12.59 -9.44
CA ILE A 135 -1.57 -14.06 -9.42
C ILE A 135 -1.11 -14.61 -8.07
N ASN A 136 -0.04 -14.03 -7.51
CA ASN A 136 0.56 -14.52 -6.28
C ASN A 136 -0.22 -14.11 -5.02
N PHE A 137 -0.85 -12.94 -5.02
CA PHE A 137 -1.35 -12.34 -3.77
C PHE A 137 -2.86 -12.16 -3.68
N LYS A 138 -3.63 -12.31 -4.76
CA LYS A 138 -5.08 -12.04 -4.80
C LYS A 138 -5.92 -12.83 -3.78
N HIS A 139 -5.44 -14.02 -3.38
CA HIS A 139 -6.13 -14.87 -2.41
C HIS A 139 -5.49 -14.84 -1.02
N GLN A 140 -4.38 -14.16 -0.87
CA GLN A 140 -3.57 -14.20 0.35
C GLN A 140 -3.70 -12.92 1.17
N ILE A 141 -3.53 -11.74 0.54
CA ILE A 141 -3.53 -10.48 1.27
C ILE A 141 -4.91 -10.13 1.82
N SER A 142 -4.90 -9.61 3.04
CA SER A 142 -6.11 -9.10 3.71
C SER A 142 -6.14 -7.57 3.77
N GLU A 143 -5.02 -6.91 3.56
CA GLU A 143 -4.90 -5.46 3.59
C GLU A 143 -4.14 -4.95 2.37
N LEU A 144 -4.73 -4.01 1.66
CA LEU A 144 -4.14 -3.37 0.48
C LEU A 144 -4.24 -1.86 0.61
N ILE A 145 -3.10 -1.19 0.52
CA ILE A 145 -3.01 0.27 0.48
C ILE A 145 -2.37 0.65 -0.84
N ILE A 146 -3.03 1.52 -1.58
CA ILE A 146 -2.56 2.00 -2.89
C ILE A 146 -2.56 3.53 -2.88
N ARG A 147 -1.44 4.12 -3.27
CA ARG A 147 -1.29 5.56 -3.48
C ARG A 147 -0.92 5.80 -4.93
N ILE A 148 -1.80 6.48 -5.65
CA ILE A 148 -1.65 6.78 -7.08
C ILE A 148 -1.47 8.28 -7.22
N ASP A 149 -0.41 8.69 -7.90
CA ASP A 149 -0.19 10.06 -8.31
C ASP A 149 -0.68 10.24 -9.75
N TYR A 150 -1.49 11.28 -9.95
CA TYR A 150 -2.19 11.50 -11.20
C TYR A 150 -2.07 12.97 -11.63
N GLU A 151 -1.50 13.20 -12.82
CA GLU A 151 -1.20 14.54 -13.31
C GLU A 151 -1.97 14.93 -14.61
N ASP A 152 -2.59 13.97 -15.33
CA ASP A 152 -3.20 14.21 -16.64
C ASP A 152 -4.73 14.08 -16.61
N PRO A 153 -5.51 15.16 -16.89
CA PRO A 153 -6.98 15.16 -16.84
C PRO A 153 -7.67 14.57 -18.09
N SER A 154 -6.97 13.81 -18.92
CA SER A 154 -7.55 13.26 -20.15
C SER A 154 -8.68 12.26 -19.88
N VAL A 155 -9.64 12.16 -20.81
CA VAL A 155 -10.78 11.21 -20.72
C VAL A 155 -10.29 9.76 -20.70
N SER A 156 -9.19 9.45 -21.37
CA SER A 156 -8.60 8.12 -21.37
C SER A 156 -8.15 7.71 -19.97
N MET A 157 -7.60 8.65 -19.20
CA MET A 157 -7.15 8.43 -17.83
C MET A 157 -8.32 8.24 -16.86
N LEU A 158 -9.45 8.91 -17.07
CA LEU A 158 -10.66 8.66 -16.27
C LEU A 158 -11.15 7.22 -16.43
N ASN A 159 -11.19 6.70 -17.65
CA ASN A 159 -11.57 5.31 -17.88
C ASN A 159 -10.59 4.32 -17.22
N LEU A 160 -9.32 4.65 -17.24
CA LEU A 160 -8.30 3.85 -16.58
C LEU A 160 -8.48 3.84 -15.06
N LEU A 161 -8.82 4.98 -14.47
CA LEU A 161 -9.12 5.09 -13.05
C LEU A 161 -10.34 4.24 -12.66
N ILE A 162 -11.42 4.31 -13.45
CA ILE A 162 -12.61 3.47 -13.26
C ILE A 162 -12.24 1.98 -13.30
N ASP A 163 -11.40 1.58 -14.24
CA ASP A 163 -10.92 0.20 -14.37
C ASP A 163 -10.07 -0.23 -13.16
N ILE A 164 -9.20 0.64 -12.65
CA ILE A 164 -8.41 0.40 -11.44
C ILE A 164 -9.32 0.15 -10.22
N TYR A 165 -10.33 0.99 -10.03
CA TYR A 165 -11.31 0.80 -8.94
C TYR A 165 -12.01 -0.55 -9.08
N HIS A 166 -12.55 -0.84 -10.28
CA HIS A 166 -13.23 -2.10 -10.56
C HIS A 166 -12.36 -3.32 -10.26
N ARG A 167 -11.15 -3.35 -10.83
CA ARG A 167 -10.22 -4.47 -10.64
C ARG A 167 -9.83 -4.66 -9.19
N THR A 168 -9.58 -3.57 -8.45
CA THR A 168 -9.21 -3.66 -7.04
C THR A 168 -10.32 -4.33 -6.21
N PHE A 169 -11.58 -4.06 -6.50
CA PHE A 169 -12.70 -4.68 -5.81
C PHE A 169 -12.92 -6.15 -6.19
N VAL A 170 -12.63 -6.52 -7.44
CA VAL A 170 -12.95 -7.86 -7.96
C VAL A 170 -11.81 -8.85 -7.76
N LEU A 171 -10.56 -8.42 -7.91
CA LEU A 171 -9.42 -9.33 -7.98
C LEU A 171 -9.04 -9.95 -6.63
N PHE A 172 -9.23 -9.23 -5.51
CA PHE A 172 -8.72 -9.66 -4.21
C PHE A 172 -9.83 -10.25 -3.34
N SER A 173 -9.98 -11.57 -3.38
CA SER A 173 -11.08 -12.29 -2.74
C SER A 173 -11.06 -12.29 -1.20
N ASN A 174 -9.89 -12.12 -0.59
CA ASN A 174 -9.70 -12.14 0.87
C ASN A 174 -9.47 -10.75 1.47
N LEU A 175 -9.60 -9.70 0.67
CA LEU A 175 -9.31 -8.34 1.08
C LEU A 175 -10.36 -7.85 2.10
N LYS A 176 -9.90 -7.52 3.31
CA LYS A 176 -10.72 -6.97 4.40
C LYS A 176 -10.56 -5.46 4.55
N TYR A 177 -9.35 -4.97 4.31
CA TYR A 177 -9.01 -3.55 4.40
C TYR A 177 -8.49 -3.06 3.05
N LEU A 178 -9.17 -2.07 2.50
CA LEU A 178 -8.73 -1.36 1.30
C LEU A 178 -8.61 0.13 1.59
N ASP A 179 -7.45 0.69 1.29
CA ASP A 179 -7.21 2.12 1.29
C ASP A 179 -6.65 2.53 -0.08
N LEU A 180 -7.52 3.11 -0.89
CA LEU A 180 -7.20 3.56 -2.25
C LEU A 180 -7.31 5.08 -2.31
N ASP A 181 -6.16 5.73 -2.37
CA ASP A 181 -6.04 7.18 -2.48
C ASP A 181 -5.40 7.56 -3.81
N VAL A 182 -6.12 8.37 -4.56
CA VAL A 182 -5.66 8.93 -5.84
C VAL A 182 -5.40 10.41 -5.64
N ASN A 183 -4.13 10.78 -5.65
CA ASN A 183 -3.73 12.16 -5.55
C ASN A 183 -3.84 12.82 -6.94
N ASN A 184 -4.86 13.63 -7.11
CA ASN A 184 -5.07 14.39 -8.32
C ASN A 184 -5.39 15.85 -7.98
N ASN A 185 -4.97 16.75 -8.86
CA ASN A 185 -5.24 18.17 -8.76
C ASN A 185 -6.39 18.61 -9.71
N TYR A 186 -7.08 17.66 -10.34
CA TYR A 186 -8.07 17.92 -11.38
C TYR A 186 -9.47 17.48 -10.96
N PHE A 187 -10.45 18.25 -11.35
CA PHE A 187 -11.86 17.94 -11.13
C PHE A 187 -12.41 17.11 -12.29
N PHE A 188 -12.91 15.94 -12.01
CA PHE A 188 -13.65 15.16 -12.98
C PHE A 188 -15.11 15.61 -12.99
N SER A 189 -15.65 15.88 -14.18
CA SER A 189 -17.07 16.27 -14.33
C SER A 189 -18.03 15.08 -14.27
N LYS A 190 -17.52 13.85 -14.31
CA LYS A 190 -18.32 12.61 -14.29
C LYS A 190 -18.13 11.85 -12.99
N SER A 191 -19.22 11.24 -12.51
CA SER A 191 -19.19 10.25 -11.45
C SER A 191 -18.27 9.08 -11.84
N LEU A 192 -17.34 8.72 -10.97
CA LEU A 192 -16.38 7.63 -11.19
C LEU A 192 -17.07 6.26 -11.29
N LEU A 193 -18.21 6.12 -10.64
CA LEU A 193 -18.92 4.85 -10.52
C LEU A 193 -20.19 4.78 -11.35
N SER A 194 -20.50 5.83 -12.16
CA SER A 194 -21.73 5.88 -12.98
C SER A 194 -21.79 4.77 -14.02
N ASP A 195 -20.65 4.45 -14.62
CA ASP A 195 -20.56 3.50 -15.72
C ASP A 195 -20.32 2.04 -15.24
N LEU A 196 -20.11 1.86 -13.94
CA LEU A 196 -20.00 0.54 -13.36
C LEU A 196 -21.38 -0.09 -13.23
N SER A 197 -21.60 -1.20 -13.93
CA SER A 197 -22.84 -1.98 -13.79
C SER A 197 -23.07 -2.34 -12.32
N SER A 198 -24.32 -2.41 -11.88
CA SER A 198 -24.68 -2.74 -10.48
C SER A 198 -24.09 -4.09 -10.00
N THR A 199 -23.72 -4.95 -10.94
CA THR A 199 -23.11 -6.28 -10.68
C THR A 199 -21.59 -6.25 -10.64
N ALA A 200 -20.93 -5.17 -11.09
CA ALA A 200 -19.51 -5.17 -11.38
C ALA A 200 -18.58 -4.91 -10.16
N CYS A 201 -19.12 -4.40 -9.06
CA CYS A 201 -18.32 -4.04 -7.86
C CYS A 201 -18.84 -4.73 -6.62
N ILE A 202 -18.95 -6.06 -6.64
CA ILE A 202 -19.34 -6.80 -5.44
C ILE A 202 -18.09 -7.37 -4.79
N SER A 203 -17.58 -6.70 -3.77
CA SER A 203 -16.60 -7.31 -2.87
C SER A 203 -17.34 -7.82 -1.63
N SER A 204 -17.42 -9.12 -1.50
CA SER A 204 -18.05 -9.77 -0.35
C SER A 204 -17.15 -9.80 0.90
N SER A 205 -15.88 -9.40 0.78
CA SER A 205 -14.88 -9.56 1.84
C SER A 205 -14.48 -8.24 2.52
N ILE A 206 -14.64 -7.09 1.86
CA ILE A 206 -14.16 -5.80 2.38
C ILE A 206 -15.04 -5.34 3.55
N THR A 207 -14.40 -5.18 4.72
CA THR A 207 -15.04 -4.67 5.95
C THR A 207 -14.62 -3.23 6.27
N HIS A 208 -13.45 -2.80 5.80
CA HIS A 208 -12.94 -1.45 6.00
C HIS A 208 -12.52 -0.88 4.65
N LEU A 209 -13.16 0.22 4.27
CA LEU A 209 -12.89 0.90 3.00
C LEU A 209 -12.55 2.37 3.27
N CYS A 210 -11.34 2.77 2.87
CA CYS A 210 -10.92 4.14 2.78
C CYS A 210 -10.70 4.47 1.30
N ILE A 211 -11.42 5.46 0.78
CA ILE A 211 -11.44 5.72 -0.66
C ILE A 211 -11.65 7.20 -0.94
N LYS A 212 -11.02 7.69 -2.01
CA LYS A 212 -11.27 9.01 -2.54
C LYS A 212 -12.29 8.91 -3.67
N LEU A 213 -13.40 9.63 -3.56
CA LEU A 213 -14.48 9.65 -4.53
C LEU A 213 -14.75 11.07 -4.99
N HIS A 214 -15.34 11.18 -6.18
CA HIS A 214 -15.61 12.48 -6.78
C HIS A 214 -16.74 13.21 -6.04
N ASN A 215 -17.87 12.53 -5.79
CA ASN A 215 -19.08 13.13 -5.21
C ASN A 215 -19.84 12.16 -4.31
N ILE A 216 -20.93 12.67 -3.71
CA ILE A 216 -21.78 11.87 -2.82
C ILE A 216 -22.56 10.78 -3.55
N ASP A 217 -22.88 10.95 -4.83
CA ASP A 217 -23.60 9.95 -5.61
C ASP A 217 -22.77 8.69 -5.80
N ASP A 218 -21.44 8.83 -5.97
CA ASP A 218 -20.51 7.71 -5.98
C ASP A 218 -20.50 6.96 -4.66
N CYS A 219 -20.58 7.68 -3.52
CA CYS A 219 -20.70 7.06 -2.20
C CYS A 219 -21.99 6.24 -2.08
N LEU A 220 -23.12 6.82 -2.49
CA LEU A 220 -24.42 6.15 -2.43
C LEU A 220 -24.44 4.89 -3.31
N ARG A 221 -23.81 4.96 -4.47
CA ARG A 221 -23.67 3.80 -5.38
C ARG A 221 -22.84 2.67 -4.79
N LEU A 222 -21.83 2.96 -3.98
CA LEU A 222 -21.09 1.92 -3.25
C LEU A 222 -21.91 1.31 -2.13
N LEU A 223 -22.78 2.10 -1.48
CA LEU A 223 -23.59 1.67 -0.35
C LEU A 223 -24.88 0.96 -0.76
N ASP A 224 -25.27 0.96 -2.02
CA ASP A 224 -26.50 0.34 -2.55
C ASP A 224 -26.48 -1.20 -2.62
N GLY A 225 -25.64 -1.84 -1.81
CA GLY A 225 -25.52 -3.30 -1.72
C GLY A 225 -24.27 -3.87 -2.35
N ARG A 226 -23.38 -3.03 -2.91
CA ARG A 226 -22.12 -3.49 -3.54
C ARG A 226 -21.07 -3.93 -2.54
N VAL A 227 -21.14 -3.45 -1.30
CA VAL A 227 -20.20 -3.76 -0.21
C VAL A 227 -20.97 -4.14 1.04
N ASN A 228 -21.58 -5.30 1.06
CA ASN A 228 -22.57 -5.72 2.09
C ASN A 228 -22.00 -5.91 3.50
N GLN A 229 -20.68 -6.15 3.62
CA GLN A 229 -20.02 -6.42 4.90
C GLN A 229 -19.28 -5.23 5.48
N LEU A 230 -19.45 -4.05 4.88
CA LEU A 230 -18.73 -2.86 5.26
C LEU A 230 -19.07 -2.44 6.72
N GLN A 231 -18.03 -2.36 7.55
CA GLN A 231 -18.11 -1.91 8.94
C GLN A 231 -17.61 -0.48 9.10
N THR A 232 -16.56 -0.13 8.32
CA THR A 232 -15.95 1.19 8.34
C THR A 232 -15.87 1.72 6.93
N PHE A 233 -16.40 2.91 6.71
CA PHE A 233 -16.35 3.60 5.43
C PHE A 233 -15.81 5.01 5.64
N ILE A 234 -14.60 5.26 5.16
CA ILE A 234 -13.94 6.55 5.19
C ILE A 234 -13.87 7.05 3.75
N VAL A 235 -14.49 8.19 3.49
CA VAL A 235 -14.53 8.79 2.16
C VAL A 235 -13.89 10.15 2.20
N LYS A 236 -12.96 10.38 1.26
CA LYS A 236 -12.47 11.71 0.90
C LYS A 236 -13.25 12.15 -0.34
N LEU A 237 -14.09 13.17 -0.21
CA LEU A 237 -14.83 13.72 -1.34
C LEU A 237 -14.04 14.87 -1.97
N GLU A 238 -13.91 14.84 -3.28
CA GLU A 238 -13.32 15.95 -4.04
C GLU A 238 -14.32 17.09 -4.19
N PHE A 239 -15.58 16.75 -4.35
CA PHE A 239 -16.63 17.72 -4.63
C PHE A 239 -17.88 17.45 -3.81
N ILE A 240 -18.34 18.46 -3.09
CA ILE A 240 -19.64 18.44 -2.41
C ILE A 240 -20.54 19.40 -3.18
N HIS A 241 -21.46 18.84 -3.92
CA HIS A 241 -22.49 19.63 -4.61
C HIS A 241 -23.63 19.91 -3.64
N ASP A 242 -23.57 21.06 -2.97
CA ASP A 242 -24.68 21.58 -2.18
C ASP A 242 -25.37 22.69 -2.99
N PRO A 243 -26.61 22.46 -3.49
CA PRO A 243 -27.34 23.45 -4.27
C PRO A 243 -27.64 24.74 -3.48
N GLU A 244 -27.67 24.68 -2.15
CA GLU A 244 -27.89 25.84 -1.28
C GLU A 244 -26.62 26.65 -1.03
N LEU A 245 -25.46 26.00 -0.94
CA LEU A 245 -24.18 26.66 -0.79
C LEU A 245 -23.72 27.40 -2.08
N LEU A 246 -24.12 26.92 -3.24
CA LEU A 246 -23.80 27.59 -4.53
C LEU A 246 -24.44 28.98 -4.68
N ARG A 247 -25.43 29.32 -3.87
CA ARG A 247 -26.06 30.67 -3.92
C ARG A 247 -25.23 31.73 -3.20
N HIS A 248 -24.23 31.37 -2.38
CA HIS A 248 -23.56 32.29 -1.48
C HIS A 248 -22.04 32.38 -1.63
N TYR A 249 -21.39 31.57 -2.49
CA TYR A 249 -19.95 31.62 -2.65
C TYR A 249 -19.52 31.56 -4.13
N PRO A 250 -18.65 32.48 -4.58
CA PRO A 250 -18.02 32.37 -5.88
C PRO A 250 -17.00 31.21 -5.85
N SER A 251 -16.93 30.49 -6.90
CA SER A 251 -16.09 29.46 -7.52
C SER A 251 -14.71 29.02 -6.96
N GLU A 252 -14.34 29.30 -5.72
CA GLU A 252 -13.01 29.00 -5.16
C GLU A 252 -13.06 28.32 -3.77
N ILE A 253 -13.87 27.28 -3.60
CA ILE A 253 -13.75 26.48 -2.37
C ILE A 253 -13.38 25.04 -2.73
N THR A 254 -12.08 24.81 -2.88
CA THR A 254 -11.48 23.49 -2.77
C THR A 254 -11.45 23.09 -1.31
N HIS A 255 -12.48 22.42 -0.82
CA HIS A 255 -12.47 21.85 0.52
C HIS A 255 -12.30 20.35 0.46
N ASN A 256 -11.14 19.87 0.89
CA ASN A 256 -10.92 18.50 1.32
C ASN A 256 -11.78 18.24 2.56
N ALA A 257 -13.04 17.91 2.39
CA ALA A 257 -13.91 17.47 3.48
C ALA A 257 -13.69 15.97 3.68
N SER A 258 -13.02 15.58 4.76
CA SER A 258 -13.00 14.19 5.22
C SER A 258 -14.27 13.93 6.01
N ILE A 259 -15.24 13.22 5.42
CA ILE A 259 -16.44 12.81 6.12
C ILE A 259 -16.20 11.42 6.71
N LEU A 260 -16.05 11.35 8.02
CA LEU A 260 -16.08 10.09 8.78
C LEU A 260 -17.54 9.66 8.93
N LEU A 261 -18.03 8.81 8.02
CA LEU A 261 -19.31 8.15 8.19
C LEU A 261 -19.08 6.86 8.99
N ASN A 262 -19.13 6.98 10.32
CA ASN A 262 -19.23 5.81 11.18
C ASN A 262 -20.66 5.28 11.10
N ASN A 263 -20.92 4.38 10.16
CA ASN A 263 -22.16 3.64 10.11
C ASN A 263 -22.10 2.44 11.08
N THR A 264 -22.54 2.64 12.32
CA THR A 264 -23.13 1.54 13.08
C THR A 264 -24.46 1.19 12.38
N VAL A 265 -24.39 0.26 11.44
CA VAL A 265 -25.58 -0.34 10.87
C VAL A 265 -26.27 -1.13 11.99
N LYS A 266 -27.22 -0.50 12.69
CA LYS A 266 -28.21 -1.24 13.46
C LYS A 266 -28.97 -2.10 12.45
N LYS A 267 -28.73 -3.41 12.49
CA LYS A 267 -29.62 -4.38 11.87
C LYS A 267 -31.03 -4.08 12.38
N ARG A 268 -31.90 -3.60 11.51
CA ARG A 268 -33.33 -3.74 11.72
C ARG A 268 -33.59 -5.24 11.68
N GLN A 269 -33.92 -5.80 12.83
CA GLN A 269 -34.66 -7.05 12.91
C GLN A 269 -36.12 -6.65 12.53
N ASP A 270 -36.52 -7.11 11.38
CA ASP A 270 -37.93 -7.37 11.04
C ASP A 270 -38.01 -8.80 10.53
#